data_78a1fcdcddcb457ddb40addd79d77122
#
_entry.id   78a1fcdcddcb457ddb40addd79d77122
#
_cell.length_a   1.000
_cell.length_b   1.000
_cell.length_c   1.000
_cell.angle_alpha   90.00
_cell.angle_beta   90.00
_cell.angle_gamma   90.00
#
_symmetry.space_group_name_H-M   'P 1'
#
loop_
_entity.id
_entity.type
_entity.pdbx_description
1 polymer ?
#
loop_
_entity_poly.entity_id
_entity_poly.type
_entity_poly.pdbx_seq_one_letter_code
_entity_poly.pdbx_strand_id
1 'polypeptide(L)'
;MKSRLVNEANGQRTFVVVLDPGEEAFSALTSFAVEQKIGSASLTAIGAFQRATVGWFDLEAKSYRKIPVDEQCEVLSAIGDVATGDDGKPSLHVHAVLGLRDGTTRGGHLLEGTVRPTLEVIVVEAPGHLRRRKRAEFGVALIDLGA
;
A
#
# COMPACT_ATOMS: atom_id res chain seq x y z
N MET A 1 5.12 14.66 -3.23
CA MET A 1 4.12 14.20 -2.24
C MET A 1 3.78 15.33 -1.28
N LYS A 2 2.50 15.49 -0.94
CA LYS A 2 1.98 16.42 0.06
C LYS A 2 1.12 15.64 1.04
N SER A 3 1.12 16.02 2.31
CA SER A 3 0.27 15.39 3.31
C SER A 3 -0.33 16.40 4.27
N ARG A 4 -1.47 16.04 4.85
CA ARG A 4 -2.14 16.85 5.88
C ARG A 4 -2.73 15.94 6.95
N LEU A 5 -2.46 16.22 8.21
CA LEU A 5 -3.19 15.69 9.34
C LEU A 5 -4.57 16.36 9.35
N VAL A 6 -5.63 15.58 9.19
CA VAL A 6 -7.02 16.09 9.11
C VAL A 6 -7.85 15.76 10.34
N ASN A 7 -7.42 14.79 11.13
CA ASN A 7 -8.04 14.47 12.42
C ASN A 7 -7.01 13.87 13.37
N GLU A 8 -7.12 14.23 14.64
CA GLU A 8 -6.38 13.62 15.74
C GLU A 8 -7.28 13.57 16.97
N ALA A 9 -7.65 12.36 17.37
CA ALA A 9 -8.51 12.14 18.53
C ALA A 9 -8.24 10.75 19.14
N ASN A 10 -8.20 10.69 20.47
CA ASN A 10 -8.05 9.43 21.25
C ASN A 10 -6.84 8.58 20.81
N GLY A 11 -5.72 9.23 20.46
CA GLY A 11 -4.50 8.56 20.00
C GLY A 11 -4.59 8.03 18.56
N GLN A 12 -5.60 8.39 17.80
CA GLN A 12 -5.78 8.05 16.39
C GLN A 12 -5.60 9.29 15.52
N ARG A 13 -4.70 9.21 14.54
CA ARG A 13 -4.49 10.26 13.54
C ARG A 13 -5.05 9.82 12.19
N THR A 14 -5.61 10.76 11.45
CA THR A 14 -6.01 10.55 10.06
C THR A 14 -5.28 11.53 9.17
N PHE A 15 -4.63 11.02 8.13
CA PHE A 15 -3.91 11.81 7.15
C PHE A 15 -4.57 11.70 5.78
N VAL A 16 -4.55 12.80 5.04
CA VAL A 16 -4.70 12.82 3.59
C VAL A 16 -3.32 12.99 2.98
N VAL A 17 -2.95 12.08 2.08
CA VAL A 17 -1.67 12.09 1.38
C VAL A 17 -1.94 12.13 -0.11
N VAL A 18 -1.31 13.08 -0.80
CA VAL A 18 -1.44 13.24 -2.26
C VAL A 18 -0.06 13.08 -2.88
N LEU A 19 0.08 12.07 -3.72
CA LEU A 19 1.30 11.84 -4.48
C LEU A 19 1.26 12.60 -5.79
N ASP A 20 2.40 13.19 -6.14
CA ASP A 20 2.58 13.98 -7.35
C ASP A 20 2.99 13.09 -8.56
N PRO A 21 2.83 13.57 -9.81
CA PRO A 21 3.26 12.82 -10.99
C PRO A 21 4.72 12.40 -10.92
N GLY A 22 4.99 11.15 -11.30
CA GLY A 22 6.35 10.57 -11.35
C GLY A 22 6.83 9.93 -10.04
N GLU A 23 6.12 10.13 -8.92
CA GLU A 23 6.48 9.43 -7.69
C GLU A 23 6.14 7.95 -7.79
N GLU A 24 6.98 7.11 -7.14
CA GLU A 24 6.69 5.69 -7.01
C GLU A 24 5.86 5.46 -5.74
N ALA A 25 4.63 4.96 -5.93
CA ALA A 25 3.60 4.96 -4.89
C ALA A 25 3.99 4.15 -3.65
N PHE A 26 4.56 2.94 -3.85
CA PHE A 26 4.88 2.05 -2.73
C PHE A 26 5.99 2.62 -1.86
N SER A 27 7.07 3.09 -2.47
CA SER A 27 8.20 3.69 -1.76
C SER A 27 7.84 5.02 -1.10
N ALA A 28 7.05 5.88 -1.77
CA ALA A 28 6.60 7.15 -1.22
C ALA A 28 5.72 6.95 0.04
N LEU A 29 4.76 6.02 -0.01
CA LEU A 29 3.91 5.71 1.14
C LEU A 29 4.68 5.02 2.28
N THR A 30 5.66 4.19 1.95
CA THR A 30 6.56 3.60 2.96
C THR A 30 7.38 4.67 3.67
N SER A 31 7.96 5.61 2.91
CA SER A 31 8.71 6.74 3.47
C SER A 31 7.81 7.60 4.36
N PHE A 32 6.59 7.91 3.91
CA PHE A 32 5.61 8.64 4.70
C PHE A 32 5.31 7.94 6.05
N ALA A 33 5.07 6.62 6.01
CA ALA A 33 4.80 5.86 7.23
C ALA A 33 5.98 5.90 8.22
N VAL A 34 7.22 5.83 7.71
CA VAL A 34 8.44 5.94 8.52
C VAL A 34 8.57 7.34 9.13
N GLU A 35 8.43 8.41 8.33
CA GLU A 35 8.54 9.80 8.77
C GLU A 35 7.50 10.15 9.83
N GLN A 36 6.26 9.70 9.64
CA GLN A 36 5.16 9.92 10.58
C GLN A 36 5.14 8.93 11.75
N LYS A 37 6.08 7.95 11.78
CA LYS A 37 6.18 6.88 12.80
C LYS A 37 4.87 6.10 12.94
N ILE A 38 4.24 5.77 11.81
CA ILE A 38 3.00 5.00 11.75
C ILE A 38 3.34 3.52 11.84
N GLY A 39 3.04 2.89 12.96
CA GLY A 39 3.27 1.46 13.18
C GLY A 39 2.03 0.59 12.99
N SER A 40 0.85 1.20 12.84
CA SER A 40 -0.42 0.51 12.68
C SER A 40 -1.44 1.45 12.02
N ALA A 41 -1.91 1.12 10.83
CA ALA A 41 -2.90 1.91 10.11
C ALA A 41 -3.61 1.08 9.04
N SER A 42 -4.79 1.55 8.63
CA SER A 42 -5.40 1.18 7.36
C SER A 42 -5.20 2.28 6.34
N LEU A 43 -5.21 1.94 5.05
CA LEU A 43 -5.20 2.93 3.98
C LEU A 43 -6.16 2.56 2.85
N THR A 44 -6.69 3.61 2.22
CA THR A 44 -7.46 3.52 0.98
C THR A 44 -6.95 4.58 0.02
N ALA A 45 -6.92 4.26 -1.27
CA ALA A 45 -6.48 5.20 -2.30
C ALA A 45 -7.25 5.03 -3.61
N ILE A 46 -7.38 6.16 -4.31
CA ILE A 46 -7.83 6.24 -5.70
C ILE A 46 -6.92 7.21 -6.47
N GLY A 47 -6.91 7.12 -7.78
CA GLY A 47 -6.10 7.97 -8.64
C GLY A 47 -5.73 7.26 -9.92
N ALA A 48 -4.52 7.51 -10.44
CA ALA A 48 -4.05 6.82 -11.64
C ALA A 48 -2.53 6.63 -11.66
N PHE A 49 -2.10 5.62 -12.40
CA PHE A 49 -0.70 5.36 -12.69
C PHE A 49 -0.40 5.52 -14.17
N GLN A 50 0.81 5.97 -14.47
CA GLN A 50 1.37 5.91 -15.82
C GLN A 50 1.64 4.46 -16.23
N ARG A 51 2.07 3.65 -15.27
CA ARG A 51 2.33 2.21 -15.36
C ARG A 51 2.36 1.64 -13.95
N ALA A 52 2.12 0.34 -13.83
CA ALA A 52 2.18 -0.35 -12.55
C ALA A 52 2.57 -1.83 -12.73
N THR A 53 2.95 -2.46 -11.66
CA THR A 53 3.09 -3.91 -11.56
C THR A 53 2.31 -4.38 -10.34
N VAL A 54 1.39 -5.31 -10.54
CA VAL A 54 0.75 -6.04 -9.45
C VAL A 54 1.22 -7.48 -9.43
N GLY A 55 1.06 -8.16 -8.30
CA GLY A 55 1.53 -9.51 -8.10
C GLY A 55 0.42 -10.45 -7.67
N TRP A 56 0.43 -11.68 -8.24
CA TRP A 56 -0.32 -12.80 -7.73
C TRP A 56 0.64 -13.73 -6.97
N PHE A 57 0.37 -13.97 -5.70
CA PHE A 57 1.25 -14.78 -4.88
C PHE A 57 1.02 -16.27 -5.15
N ASP A 58 2.07 -16.95 -5.61
CA ASP A 58 2.10 -18.39 -5.82
C ASP A 58 2.55 -19.08 -4.53
N LEU A 59 1.63 -19.78 -3.88
CA LEU A 59 1.88 -20.45 -2.59
C LEU A 59 2.85 -21.63 -2.71
N GLU A 60 2.87 -22.31 -3.86
CA GLU A 60 3.79 -23.45 -4.08
C GLU A 60 5.22 -22.92 -4.34
N ALA A 61 5.34 -21.92 -5.22
CA ALA A 61 6.61 -21.27 -5.52
C ALA A 61 7.08 -20.30 -4.41
N LYS A 62 6.22 -19.96 -3.45
CA LYS A 62 6.44 -18.96 -2.39
C LYS A 62 6.99 -17.64 -2.94
N SER A 63 6.44 -17.19 -4.06
CA SER A 63 6.88 -16.00 -4.76
C SER A 63 5.75 -15.31 -5.53
N TYR A 64 5.93 -14.03 -5.85
CA TYR A 64 4.97 -13.30 -6.67
C TYR A 64 5.19 -13.55 -8.15
N ARG A 65 4.11 -13.97 -8.84
CA ARG A 65 4.03 -13.85 -10.30
C ARG A 65 3.68 -12.40 -10.62
N LYS A 66 4.59 -11.69 -11.29
CA LYS A 66 4.41 -10.31 -11.70
C LYS A 66 3.42 -10.19 -12.85
N ILE A 67 2.53 -9.21 -12.76
CA ILE A 67 1.55 -8.84 -13.79
C ILE A 67 1.79 -7.36 -14.10
N PRO A 68 2.62 -7.06 -15.12
CA PRO A 68 2.89 -5.68 -15.52
C PRO A 68 1.67 -5.06 -16.23
N VAL A 69 1.49 -3.75 -16.02
CA VAL A 69 0.56 -2.88 -16.71
C VAL A 69 1.39 -1.74 -17.29
N ASP A 70 1.80 -1.87 -18.56
CA ASP A 70 2.72 -0.96 -19.23
C ASP A 70 1.98 0.17 -19.99
N GLU A 71 0.79 0.51 -19.54
CA GLU A 71 -0.03 1.60 -20.04
C GLU A 71 -0.63 2.41 -18.88
N GLN A 72 -1.14 3.60 -19.20
CA GLN A 72 -1.90 4.38 -18.21
C GLN A 72 -3.10 3.58 -17.71
N CYS A 73 -3.29 3.56 -16.41
CA CYS A 73 -4.41 2.86 -15.77
C CYS A 73 -4.96 3.67 -14.59
N GLU A 74 -6.27 3.55 -14.38
CA GLU A 74 -6.95 4.11 -13.22
C GLU A 74 -6.74 3.21 -12.00
N VAL A 75 -6.43 3.79 -10.84
CA VAL A 75 -6.50 3.09 -9.56
C VAL A 75 -7.94 3.13 -9.08
N LEU A 76 -8.72 2.13 -9.46
CA LEU A 76 -10.15 2.04 -9.11
C LEU A 76 -10.33 1.83 -7.61
N SER A 77 -9.40 1.11 -7.01
CA SER A 77 -9.30 0.90 -5.57
C SER A 77 -7.89 0.43 -5.24
N ALA A 78 -7.28 1.03 -4.25
CA ALA A 78 -6.15 0.45 -3.53
C ALA A 78 -6.48 0.45 -2.05
N ILE A 79 -6.39 -0.71 -1.43
CA ILE A 79 -6.65 -0.89 0.00
C ILE A 79 -5.49 -1.63 0.64
N GLY A 80 -5.20 -1.28 1.87
CA GLY A 80 -4.08 -1.92 2.55
C GLY A 80 -3.95 -1.53 4.01
N ASP A 81 -2.87 -1.94 4.57
CA ASP A 81 -2.51 -1.66 5.95
C ASP A 81 -1.02 -1.37 6.12
N VAL A 82 -0.70 -0.74 7.23
CA VAL A 82 0.65 -0.63 7.77
C VAL A 82 0.69 -1.41 9.07
N ALA A 83 1.69 -2.25 9.23
CA ALA A 83 1.99 -2.94 10.49
C ALA A 83 3.49 -2.86 10.77
N THR A 84 3.90 -3.05 12.02
CA THR A 84 5.32 -3.09 12.36
C THR A 84 5.93 -4.44 11.94
N GLY A 85 6.93 -4.40 11.08
CA GLY A 85 7.67 -5.58 10.62
C GLY A 85 8.61 -6.17 11.66
N ASP A 86 9.27 -7.29 11.31
CA ASP A 86 10.24 -7.96 12.18
C ASP A 86 11.47 -7.10 12.49
N ASP A 87 11.78 -6.14 11.62
CA ASP A 87 12.88 -5.16 11.79
C ASP A 87 12.48 -3.93 12.63
N GLY A 88 11.26 -3.90 13.14
CA GLY A 88 10.71 -2.78 13.91
C GLY A 88 10.29 -1.58 13.08
N LYS A 89 10.32 -1.67 11.75
CA LYS A 89 9.92 -0.59 10.84
C LYS A 89 8.50 -0.77 10.31
N PRO A 90 7.83 0.32 9.85
CA PRO A 90 6.58 0.21 9.14
C PRO A 90 6.70 -0.71 7.91
N SER A 91 5.80 -1.67 7.83
CA SER A 91 5.66 -2.62 6.72
C SER A 91 4.33 -2.38 6.04
N LEU A 92 4.38 -1.88 4.81
CA LEU A 92 3.21 -1.58 3.99
C LEU A 92 2.74 -2.84 3.26
N HIS A 93 1.44 -3.07 3.24
CA HIS A 93 0.80 -4.13 2.47
C HIS A 93 -0.42 -3.55 1.76
N VAL A 94 -0.39 -3.52 0.43
CA VAL A 94 -1.44 -2.90 -0.40
C VAL A 94 -1.83 -3.83 -1.53
N HIS A 95 -3.13 -3.98 -1.74
CA HIS A 95 -3.70 -4.56 -2.94
C HIS A 95 -4.35 -3.47 -3.78
N ALA A 96 -4.26 -3.60 -5.10
CA ALA A 96 -4.84 -2.65 -6.03
C ALA A 96 -5.67 -3.35 -7.12
N VAL A 97 -6.75 -2.66 -7.54
CA VAL A 97 -7.51 -2.98 -8.74
C VAL A 97 -7.29 -1.83 -9.73
N LEU A 98 -6.72 -2.16 -10.88
CA LEU A 98 -6.34 -1.22 -11.92
C LEU A 98 -7.30 -1.34 -13.10
N GLY A 99 -7.94 -0.23 -13.49
CA GLY A 99 -8.79 -0.14 -14.67
C GLY A 99 -7.99 0.22 -15.91
N LEU A 100 -8.14 -0.57 -16.96
CA LEU A 100 -7.47 -0.34 -18.23
C LEU A 100 -8.34 0.45 -19.21
N ARG A 101 -7.73 0.94 -20.29
CA ARG A 101 -8.39 1.77 -21.30
C ARG A 101 -9.62 1.10 -21.93
N ASP A 102 -9.62 -0.20 -22.06
CA ASP A 102 -10.71 -1.00 -22.63
C ASP A 102 -11.82 -1.36 -21.62
N GLY A 103 -11.70 -0.89 -20.36
CA GLY A 103 -12.63 -1.18 -19.28
C GLY A 103 -12.37 -2.52 -18.58
N THR A 104 -11.38 -3.29 -19.00
CA THR A 104 -10.94 -4.48 -18.26
C THR A 104 -10.10 -4.09 -17.05
N THR A 105 -9.88 -5.04 -16.16
CA THR A 105 -9.13 -4.79 -14.94
C THR A 105 -7.96 -5.75 -14.77
N ARG A 106 -6.94 -5.28 -14.05
CA ARG A 106 -5.87 -6.10 -13.47
C ARG A 106 -5.84 -5.82 -11.98
N GLY A 107 -5.57 -6.83 -11.17
CA GLY A 107 -5.50 -6.64 -9.72
C GLY A 107 -4.56 -7.63 -9.05
N GLY A 108 -4.13 -7.27 -7.86
CA GLY A 108 -3.25 -8.06 -7.02
C GLY A 108 -2.52 -7.22 -5.99
N HIS A 109 -1.50 -7.81 -5.40
CA HIS A 109 -0.59 -7.10 -4.50
C HIS A 109 0.16 -6.02 -5.27
N LEU A 110 0.10 -4.76 -4.80
CA LEU A 110 0.83 -3.67 -5.44
C LEU A 110 2.34 -3.84 -5.20
N LEU A 111 3.09 -4.04 -6.27
CA LEU A 111 4.54 -4.15 -6.23
C LEU A 111 5.21 -2.82 -6.56
N GLU A 112 4.70 -2.12 -7.57
CA GLU A 112 5.18 -0.80 -8.00
C GLU A 112 4.07 -0.06 -8.76
N GLY A 113 4.09 1.28 -8.69
CA GLY A 113 3.17 2.14 -9.42
C GLY A 113 3.72 3.55 -9.58
N THR A 114 3.95 3.98 -10.83
CA THR A 114 4.37 5.36 -11.13
C THR A 114 3.14 6.22 -11.25
N VAL A 115 2.99 7.19 -10.35
CA VAL A 115 1.81 8.07 -10.26
C VAL A 115 1.71 8.97 -11.48
N ARG A 116 0.47 9.11 -12.02
CA ARG A 116 0.11 10.10 -13.03
C ARG A 116 -1.41 10.15 -13.25
N PRO A 117 -2.12 11.27 -13.04
CA PRO A 117 -1.60 12.57 -12.57
C PRO A 117 -1.46 12.65 -11.05
N THR A 118 -2.18 11.82 -10.29
CA THR A 118 -2.23 11.87 -8.82
C THR A 118 -2.58 10.50 -8.24
N LEU A 119 -2.17 10.25 -7.01
CA LEU A 119 -2.73 9.22 -6.14
C LEU A 119 -3.14 9.88 -4.83
N GLU A 120 -4.41 9.77 -4.48
CA GLU A 120 -5.01 10.36 -3.29
C GLU A 120 -5.27 9.27 -2.27
N VAL A 121 -4.64 9.39 -1.11
CA VAL A 121 -4.60 8.34 -0.09
C VAL A 121 -5.15 8.87 1.23
N ILE A 122 -6.05 8.11 1.83
CA ILE A 122 -6.47 8.31 3.22
C ILE A 122 -5.78 7.26 4.08
N VAL A 123 -5.04 7.71 5.10
CA VAL A 123 -4.37 6.86 6.07
C VAL A 123 -5.00 7.07 7.43
N VAL A 124 -5.54 6.02 8.03
CA VAL A 124 -6.19 6.06 9.34
C VAL A 124 -5.39 5.19 10.30
N GLU A 125 -4.72 5.80 11.29
CA GLU A 125 -4.02 5.04 12.31
C GLU A 125 -4.99 4.22 13.16
N ALA A 126 -4.55 3.03 13.54
CA ALA A 126 -5.18 2.23 14.56
C ALA A 126 -4.48 2.49 15.91
N PRO A 127 -5.22 2.68 17.03
CA PRO A 127 -4.62 2.94 18.32
C PRO A 127 -3.89 1.73 18.92
N GLY A 128 -4.09 0.54 18.37
CA GLY A 128 -3.41 -0.70 18.77
C GLY A 128 -2.13 -0.93 17.98
N HIS A 129 -1.29 -1.85 18.48
CA HIS A 129 -0.11 -2.29 17.75
C HIS A 129 -0.46 -3.45 16.84
N LEU A 130 -0.19 -3.29 15.53
CA LEU A 130 -0.22 -4.38 14.57
C LEU A 130 1.22 -4.80 14.27
N ARG A 131 1.48 -6.09 14.39
CA ARG A 131 2.77 -6.68 14.02
C ARG A 131 2.61 -7.57 12.82
N ARG A 132 3.61 -7.55 11.93
CA ARG A 132 3.68 -8.44 10.77
C ARG A 132 4.95 -9.27 10.89
N ARG A 133 4.78 -10.60 10.91
CA ARG A 133 5.87 -11.55 11.06
C ARG A 133 5.98 -12.46 9.85
N LYS A 134 7.21 -12.73 9.44
CA LYS A 134 7.47 -13.69 8.37
C LYS A 134 7.07 -15.09 8.82
N ARG A 135 6.23 -15.73 8.02
CA ARG A 135 5.79 -17.13 8.20
C ARG A 135 6.51 -17.99 7.18
N ALA A 136 7.47 -18.81 7.65
CA ALA A 136 8.29 -19.66 6.79
C ALA A 136 7.46 -20.66 5.99
N GLU A 137 6.36 -21.14 6.58
CA GLU A 137 5.42 -22.08 5.93
C GLU A 137 4.81 -21.50 4.65
N PHE A 138 4.50 -20.20 4.64
CA PHE A 138 3.89 -19.50 3.49
C PHE A 138 4.88 -18.69 2.67
N GLY A 139 6.05 -18.34 3.22
CA GLY A 139 7.07 -17.52 2.56
C GLY A 139 6.79 -16.01 2.56
N VAL A 140 5.70 -15.57 3.21
CA VAL A 140 5.29 -14.15 3.33
C VAL A 140 5.18 -13.72 4.78
N ALA A 141 5.16 -12.39 4.98
CA ALA A 141 4.91 -11.79 6.28
C ALA A 141 3.40 -11.54 6.45
N LEU A 142 2.81 -12.03 7.53
CA LEU A 142 1.40 -11.92 7.86
C LEU A 142 1.20 -11.21 9.19
N ILE A 143 0.03 -10.59 9.40
CA ILE A 143 -0.34 -10.00 10.68
C ILE A 143 -0.35 -11.08 11.76
N ASP A 144 0.28 -10.77 12.89
CA ASP A 144 0.37 -11.61 14.07
C ASP A 144 -0.33 -10.92 15.24
N LEU A 145 -1.46 -11.46 15.67
CA LEU A 145 -2.25 -10.94 16.80
C LEU A 145 -1.84 -11.54 18.15
N GLY A 146 -0.92 -12.50 18.16
CA GLY A 146 -0.41 -13.16 19.37
C GLY A 146 0.88 -12.56 19.92
N ALA A 147 1.30 -11.42 19.40
CA ALA A 147 2.56 -10.78 19.77
C ALA A 147 2.37 -9.57 20.66
#